data_fad368ff4c3318b1d34ecc47800c2aec
#
_entry.id   fad368ff4c3318b1d34ecc47800c2aec
#
_cell.length_a   1.000
_cell.length_b   1.000
_cell.length_c   1.000
_cell.angle_alpha   90.00
_cell.angle_beta   90.00
_cell.angle_gamma   90.00
#
_symmetry.space_group_name_H-M   'P 1'
#
loop_
_entity.id
_entity.type
_entity.pdbx_description
1 polymer ?
#
loop_
_entity_poly.entity_id
_entity_poly.type
_entity_poly.pdbx_seq_one_letter_code
_entity_poly.pdbx_strand_id
1 'polypeptide(L)'
;MLVAGTGNAGAFGEIVMSIAAVNARPLGLPKAQPAVPPVARPALQIRSSHDDKRKILFVTSELTDLVKTGGLADVSAALPRALGARHDVRVLIPGYSQVINSGHPIRIVGSLSGYAELPGCRIGRIDMPDGLIIYVLISPELYERDGSPYVDGHGNDWQDNPVRFARLGLAAAEIAAGTACISWAPELVHAHDWPAGLAPAYMHWRGLSTPSVFTIHNLAYQGNIDMSQRRLLGIPGEACDPERMEFYGKLSLLKAGIAYANHVTTVSSTYAREITTPEFGCGMEGFLSMKARQGLLSGLLNGIDESWEPESDPYLVSGFSARDWAGKQANAAYVRDAFGLEKRDAPLFAVVSRLVYQKGVDLTLDVAHAIVEGGGQLAILGQGERQIEAQVRQLAEQYPGQVGAHIGFNETDARRLFAGSDFLLMPSRYEPCGLSQMYAQRYASLPIARRTGGLADSIEDGITGFLFDAPDAASYRQAVQRALAVHHHPELLGAMRCRAMAAGFFWRHAIEPYDALYQQLLGERREVRLLI
;
A
#
# COMPACT_ATOMS: atom_id res chain seq x y z
N MET A 1 7.26 -21.12 -56.78
CA MET A 1 6.70 -19.96 -57.51
C MET A 1 6.78 -18.79 -56.57
N LEU A 2 7.71 -17.87 -56.88
CA LEU A 2 7.97 -16.65 -56.11
C LEU A 2 6.78 -15.69 -56.14
N VAL A 3 6.46 -15.00 -55.04
CA VAL A 3 6.16 -13.57 -55.09
C VAL A 3 6.67 -12.92 -53.79
N ALA A 4 7.58 -11.98 -53.96
CA ALA A 4 8.10 -11.07 -52.97
C ALA A 4 7.09 -9.97 -52.66
N GLY A 5 6.95 -9.58 -51.43
CA GLY A 5 6.18 -8.42 -50.95
C GLY A 5 7.06 -7.56 -50.05
N THR A 6 7.39 -6.41 -50.58
CA THR A 6 8.26 -5.36 -50.07
C THR A 6 7.78 -4.77 -48.74
N GLY A 7 8.75 -4.49 -47.84
CA GLY A 7 8.54 -3.90 -46.56
C GLY A 7 7.97 -2.49 -46.56
N ASN A 8 7.29 -2.17 -45.51
CA ASN A 8 6.76 -0.84 -45.22
C ASN A 8 7.59 -0.21 -44.08
N ALA A 9 8.58 0.58 -44.44
CA ALA A 9 9.45 1.34 -43.52
C ALA A 9 8.87 2.73 -43.20
N GLY A 10 7.51 2.86 -43.16
CA GLY A 10 6.86 4.15 -43.09
C GLY A 10 6.18 4.52 -41.77
N ALA A 11 6.11 3.60 -40.78
CA ALA A 11 5.27 3.83 -39.57
C ALA A 11 6.03 4.44 -38.37
N PHE A 12 7.34 4.52 -38.40
CA PHE A 12 8.14 5.02 -37.24
C PHE A 12 8.39 6.54 -37.25
N GLY A 13 8.10 7.24 -38.36
CA GLY A 13 8.33 8.68 -38.48
C GLY A 13 7.19 9.56 -37.93
N GLU A 14 5.98 9.08 -37.90
CA GLU A 14 4.80 9.94 -37.59
C GLU A 14 4.49 10.07 -36.09
N ILE A 15 4.91 9.12 -35.25
CA ILE A 15 4.63 9.17 -33.80
C ILE A 15 5.54 10.18 -33.07
N VAL A 16 6.72 10.46 -33.59
CA VAL A 16 7.65 11.44 -32.99
C VAL A 16 7.29 12.88 -33.34
N MET A 17 6.61 13.11 -34.49
CA MET A 17 6.24 14.46 -34.96
C MET A 17 4.98 15.03 -34.29
N SER A 18 4.13 14.23 -33.69
CA SER A 18 2.88 14.71 -33.06
C SER A 18 3.08 15.38 -31.69
N ILE A 19 4.21 15.19 -31.03
CA ILE A 19 4.48 15.77 -29.71
C ILE A 19 5.17 17.16 -29.80
N ALA A 20 5.77 17.49 -30.94
CA ALA A 20 6.49 18.76 -31.13
C ALA A 20 5.64 19.92 -31.68
N ALA A 21 4.38 19.68 -32.05
CA ALA A 21 3.57 20.67 -32.80
C ALA A 21 2.54 21.46 -31.97
N VAL A 22 2.56 21.40 -30.64
CA VAL A 22 1.52 22.05 -29.80
C VAL A 22 1.97 23.37 -29.15
N ASN A 23 3.18 23.84 -29.33
CA ASN A 23 3.65 25.07 -28.69
C ASN A 23 4.24 26.09 -29.69
N ALA A 24 3.40 26.74 -30.48
CA ALA A 24 3.75 28.03 -31.10
C ALA A 24 2.52 28.80 -31.58
N ARG A 25 1.89 29.55 -30.67
CA ARG A 25 1.16 30.79 -31.02
C ARG A 25 1.43 31.84 -29.95
N PRO A 26 1.92 33.04 -30.31
CA PRO A 26 2.07 34.13 -29.37
C PRO A 26 0.72 34.81 -29.14
N LEU A 27 0.24 34.81 -27.90
CA LEU A 27 -0.89 35.64 -27.47
C LEU A 27 -0.33 36.99 -26.96
N GLY A 28 -0.80 38.08 -27.55
CA GLY A 28 -0.46 39.44 -27.20
C GLY A 28 -0.83 39.78 -25.76
N LEU A 29 0.07 40.51 -25.10
CA LEU A 29 -0.09 40.98 -23.73
C LEU A 29 -1.17 42.08 -23.65
N PRO A 30 -2.16 42.01 -22.74
CA PRO A 30 -2.99 43.15 -22.41
C PRO A 30 -2.23 44.10 -21.46
N LYS A 31 -2.43 45.42 -21.69
CA LYS A 31 -1.84 46.50 -20.91
C LYS A 31 -2.24 46.43 -19.44
N ALA A 32 -1.25 46.63 -18.57
CA ALA A 32 -1.40 46.70 -17.12
C ALA A 32 -2.37 47.80 -16.68
N GLN A 33 -3.35 47.44 -15.85
CA GLN A 33 -4.12 48.39 -15.01
C GLN A 33 -3.41 48.57 -13.66
N PRO A 34 -3.54 49.76 -13.01
CA PRO A 34 -2.84 50.02 -11.77
C PRO A 34 -3.36 49.21 -10.61
N ALA A 35 -2.42 48.68 -9.81
CA ALA A 35 -2.67 47.83 -8.65
C ALA A 35 -3.42 48.60 -7.54
N VAL A 36 -4.52 47.99 -7.07
CA VAL A 36 -5.20 48.37 -5.83
C VAL A 36 -4.41 47.78 -4.67
N PRO A 37 -4.08 48.55 -3.60
CA PRO A 37 -3.33 47.99 -2.48
C PRO A 37 -4.14 46.92 -1.74
N PRO A 38 -3.50 45.82 -1.26
CA PRO A 38 -4.19 44.74 -0.57
C PRO A 38 -4.69 45.24 0.81
N VAL A 39 -5.98 45.08 1.05
CA VAL A 39 -6.58 45.21 2.39
C VAL A 39 -6.05 44.06 3.23
N ALA A 40 -5.31 44.36 4.29
CA ALA A 40 -4.84 43.41 5.26
C ALA A 40 -6.04 42.68 5.91
N ARG A 41 -6.25 41.40 5.59
CA ARG A 41 -7.15 40.53 6.34
C ARG A 41 -6.47 40.21 7.67
N PRO A 42 -7.15 40.34 8.83
CA PRO A 42 -6.59 39.87 10.09
C PRO A 42 -6.33 38.36 10.00
N ALA A 43 -5.09 37.99 10.30
CA ALA A 43 -4.72 36.59 10.44
C ALA A 43 -5.57 35.98 11.56
N LEU A 44 -6.51 35.10 11.21
CA LEU A 44 -7.17 34.22 12.16
C LEU A 44 -6.09 33.33 12.75
N GLN A 45 -5.63 33.65 13.97
CA GLN A 45 -4.87 32.74 14.79
C GLN A 45 -5.82 31.59 15.18
N ILE A 46 -5.77 30.49 14.43
CA ILE A 46 -6.39 29.23 14.83
C ILE A 46 -5.60 28.75 16.05
N ARG A 47 -6.10 29.03 17.24
CA ARG A 47 -5.68 28.33 18.45
C ARG A 47 -6.18 26.89 18.30
N SER A 48 -5.29 25.97 17.93
CA SER A 48 -5.52 24.55 18.07
C SER A 48 -5.45 24.23 19.56
N SER A 49 -6.58 24.24 20.24
CA SER A 49 -6.68 23.65 21.56
C SER A 49 -6.60 22.11 21.39
N HIS A 50 -5.82 21.43 22.21
CA HIS A 50 -5.71 19.97 22.23
C HIS A 50 -7.07 19.26 22.50
N ASP A 51 -8.10 20.00 22.90
CA ASP A 51 -9.44 19.52 23.28
C ASP A 51 -10.38 19.27 22.11
N ASP A 52 -10.00 19.64 20.86
CA ASP A 52 -10.89 19.57 19.69
C ASP A 52 -10.56 18.42 18.71
N LYS A 53 -9.49 17.64 18.98
CA LYS A 53 -9.09 16.52 18.13
C LYS A 53 -10.05 15.33 18.28
N ARG A 54 -10.54 14.79 17.14
CA ARG A 54 -11.36 13.58 17.13
C ARG A 54 -10.55 12.36 17.54
N LYS A 55 -11.13 11.50 18.34
CA LYS A 55 -10.50 10.28 18.88
C LYS A 55 -10.74 9.12 17.94
N ILE A 56 -9.67 8.60 17.32
CA ILE A 56 -9.71 7.52 16.34
C ILE A 56 -8.98 6.30 16.89
N LEU A 57 -9.63 5.14 16.92
CA LEU A 57 -8.98 3.87 17.18
C LEU A 57 -8.62 3.20 15.85
N PHE A 58 -7.34 3.05 15.58
CA PHE A 58 -6.80 2.37 14.41
C PHE A 58 -6.47 0.92 14.78
N VAL A 59 -7.17 -0.06 14.18
CA VAL A 59 -7.06 -1.48 14.54
C VAL A 59 -6.33 -2.23 13.45
N THR A 60 -5.19 -2.82 13.77
CA THR A 60 -4.32 -3.50 12.80
C THR A 60 -3.63 -4.72 13.38
N SER A 61 -3.15 -5.61 12.51
CA SER A 61 -2.33 -6.77 12.87
C SER A 61 -0.83 -6.54 12.67
N GLU A 62 -0.43 -5.45 12.02
CA GLU A 62 0.96 -5.15 11.69
C GLU A 62 1.27 -3.66 11.90
N LEU A 63 2.52 -3.36 12.24
CA LEU A 63 3.07 -1.99 12.35
C LEU A 63 4.58 -2.08 12.14
N THR A 64 5.14 -1.40 11.16
CA THR A 64 6.55 -1.55 10.74
C THR A 64 7.54 -1.38 11.90
N ASP A 65 7.27 -0.48 12.84
CA ASP A 65 8.13 -0.26 14.01
C ASP A 65 8.23 -1.47 14.96
N LEU A 66 7.27 -2.40 14.91
CA LEU A 66 7.14 -3.50 15.86
C LEU A 66 7.11 -4.87 15.18
N VAL A 67 6.31 -5.02 14.14
CA VAL A 67 6.15 -6.28 13.41
C VAL A 67 5.71 -6.01 11.97
N LYS A 68 6.43 -6.59 11.00
CA LYS A 68 6.17 -6.39 9.57
C LYS A 68 6.12 -7.72 8.82
N THR A 69 5.07 -7.90 8.04
CA THR A 69 4.91 -9.02 7.08
C THR A 69 4.68 -8.49 5.65
N GLY A 70 3.98 -7.37 5.51
CA GLY A 70 3.62 -6.80 4.22
C GLY A 70 3.43 -5.29 4.22
N GLY A 71 2.82 -4.77 3.16
CA GLY A 71 2.57 -3.33 2.99
C GLY A 71 1.57 -2.74 4.00
N LEU A 72 0.75 -3.58 4.65
CA LEU A 72 -0.13 -3.15 5.74
C LEU A 72 0.68 -2.53 6.89
N ALA A 73 1.84 -3.10 7.22
CA ALA A 73 2.69 -2.58 8.27
C ALA A 73 3.17 -1.15 7.99
N ASP A 74 3.55 -0.85 6.73
CA ASP A 74 3.99 0.48 6.31
C ASP A 74 2.85 1.51 6.43
N VAL A 75 1.65 1.15 5.98
CA VAL A 75 0.46 2.00 6.13
C VAL A 75 0.12 2.21 7.60
N SER A 76 0.14 1.14 8.40
CA SER A 76 -0.19 1.19 9.84
C SER A 76 0.82 2.00 10.65
N ALA A 77 2.06 2.11 10.19
CA ALA A 77 3.07 2.97 10.81
C ALA A 77 2.89 4.45 10.41
N ALA A 78 2.59 4.73 9.16
CA ALA A 78 2.64 6.09 8.63
C ALA A 78 1.28 6.82 8.68
N LEU A 79 0.16 6.17 8.33
CA LEU A 79 -1.16 6.80 8.30
C LEU A 79 -1.63 7.33 9.67
N PRO A 80 -1.51 6.57 10.80
CA PRO A 80 -1.87 7.10 12.12
C PRO A 80 -1.06 8.33 12.52
N ARG A 81 0.24 8.37 12.17
CA ARG A 81 1.13 9.51 12.42
C ARG A 81 0.70 10.74 11.63
N ALA A 82 0.44 10.57 10.36
CA ALA A 82 -0.02 11.65 9.49
C ALA A 82 -1.37 12.21 9.95
N LEU A 83 -2.32 11.34 10.30
CA LEU A 83 -3.62 11.73 10.88
C LEU A 83 -3.48 12.36 12.26
N GLY A 84 -2.44 12.02 13.03
CA GLY A 84 -2.14 12.56 14.36
C GLY A 84 -1.95 14.08 14.40
N ALA A 85 -1.66 14.71 13.25
CA ALA A 85 -1.65 16.16 13.12
C ALA A 85 -3.04 16.77 13.39
N ARG A 86 -4.12 16.07 13.01
CA ARG A 86 -5.53 16.55 13.07
C ARG A 86 -6.39 15.83 14.11
N HIS A 87 -6.04 14.59 14.49
CA HIS A 87 -6.82 13.71 15.35
C HIS A 87 -5.99 13.15 16.52
N ASP A 88 -6.63 12.69 17.60
CA ASP A 88 -6.03 11.81 18.62
C ASP A 88 -6.16 10.37 18.13
N VAL A 89 -5.18 9.91 17.36
CA VAL A 89 -5.16 8.57 16.79
C VAL A 89 -4.37 7.64 17.70
N ARG A 90 -4.98 6.50 18.07
CA ARG A 90 -4.31 5.44 18.83
C ARG A 90 -4.43 4.12 18.09
N VAL A 91 -3.34 3.38 18.05
CA VAL A 91 -3.27 2.08 17.38
C VAL A 91 -3.58 0.97 18.36
N LEU A 92 -4.36 -0.04 17.96
CA LEU A 92 -4.55 -1.30 18.67
C LEU A 92 -3.92 -2.43 17.86
N ILE A 93 -2.98 -3.16 18.49
CA ILE A 93 -2.23 -4.27 17.87
C ILE A 93 -2.14 -5.45 18.83
N PRO A 94 -2.11 -6.72 18.34
CA PRO A 94 -1.81 -7.88 19.18
C PRO A 94 -0.39 -7.84 19.76
N GLY A 95 -0.23 -8.35 20.97
CA GLY A 95 1.05 -8.45 21.67
C GLY A 95 1.86 -9.66 21.23
N TYR A 96 2.26 -9.70 19.96
CA TYR A 96 3.16 -10.73 19.44
C TYR A 96 4.51 -10.69 20.16
N SER A 97 5.28 -11.78 20.13
CA SER A 97 6.62 -11.84 20.74
C SER A 97 7.50 -10.67 20.31
N GLN A 98 7.45 -10.28 19.02
CA GLN A 98 8.20 -9.13 18.49
C GLN A 98 7.76 -7.80 19.13
N VAL A 99 6.46 -7.63 19.39
CA VAL A 99 5.90 -6.41 20.03
C VAL A 99 6.29 -6.36 21.50
N ILE A 100 6.14 -7.48 22.21
CA ILE A 100 6.47 -7.57 23.65
C ILE A 100 7.97 -7.35 23.87
N ASN A 101 8.82 -7.88 22.99
CA ASN A 101 10.28 -7.82 23.07
C ASN A 101 10.90 -6.65 22.27
N SER A 102 10.09 -5.68 21.84
CA SER A 102 10.55 -4.53 21.03
C SER A 102 11.51 -3.57 21.75
N GLY A 103 11.68 -3.72 23.08
CA GLY A 103 12.46 -2.80 23.90
C GLY A 103 11.72 -1.56 24.36
N HIS A 104 10.50 -1.31 23.86
CA HIS A 104 9.66 -0.21 24.33
C HIS A 104 8.99 -0.57 25.66
N PRO A 105 8.95 0.35 26.66
CA PRO A 105 8.26 0.12 27.92
C PRO A 105 6.75 -0.07 27.70
N ILE A 106 6.19 -1.16 28.22
CA ILE A 106 4.75 -1.46 28.13
C ILE A 106 4.11 -1.27 29.50
N ARG A 107 3.25 -0.27 29.63
CA ARG A 107 2.48 -0.01 30.86
C ARG A 107 1.08 -0.60 30.74
N ILE A 108 0.67 -1.44 31.70
CA ILE A 108 -0.70 -1.94 31.75
C ILE A 108 -1.66 -0.80 32.07
N VAL A 109 -2.67 -0.60 31.23
CA VAL A 109 -3.65 0.50 31.33
C VAL A 109 -5.10 0.02 31.41
N GLY A 110 -5.35 -1.26 31.17
CA GLY A 110 -6.70 -1.82 31.23
C GLY A 110 -6.70 -3.34 31.15
N SER A 111 -7.90 -3.90 31.25
CA SER A 111 -8.16 -5.32 31.09
C SER A 111 -9.51 -5.54 30.44
N LEU A 112 -9.64 -6.65 29.75
CA LEU A 112 -10.84 -7.10 29.05
C LEU A 112 -11.22 -8.49 29.54
N SER A 113 -12.52 -8.70 29.83
CA SER A 113 -13.04 -9.99 30.24
C SER A 113 -13.09 -10.97 29.07
N GLY A 114 -13.15 -12.25 29.37
CA GLY A 114 -13.47 -13.28 28.37
C GLY A 114 -14.92 -13.15 27.87
N TYR A 115 -15.15 -13.61 26.64
CA TYR A 115 -16.47 -13.65 26.01
C TYR A 115 -16.59 -14.90 25.12
N ALA A 116 -17.63 -15.70 25.28
CA ALA A 116 -17.70 -17.03 24.67
C ALA A 116 -16.44 -17.83 25.05
N GLU A 117 -15.70 -18.39 24.08
CA GLU A 117 -14.42 -19.05 24.35
C GLU A 117 -13.20 -18.12 24.12
N LEU A 118 -13.44 -16.84 23.83
CA LEU A 118 -12.35 -15.87 23.71
C LEU A 118 -11.82 -15.53 25.11
N PRO A 119 -10.51 -15.70 25.38
CA PRO A 119 -9.94 -15.47 26.70
C PRO A 119 -9.97 -13.97 27.07
N GLY A 120 -9.98 -13.69 28.37
CA GLY A 120 -9.69 -12.35 28.87
C GLY A 120 -8.25 -11.95 28.55
N CYS A 121 -7.99 -10.64 28.50
CA CYS A 121 -6.64 -10.16 28.21
C CYS A 121 -6.38 -8.82 28.91
N ARG A 122 -5.12 -8.42 28.97
CA ARG A 122 -4.71 -7.09 29.46
C ARG A 122 -4.46 -6.16 28.28
N ILE A 123 -4.58 -4.87 28.50
CA ILE A 123 -4.21 -3.85 27.54
C ILE A 123 -2.94 -3.15 28.07
N GLY A 124 -1.85 -3.31 27.32
CA GLY A 124 -0.63 -2.55 27.47
C GLY A 124 -0.70 -1.25 26.68
N ARG A 125 0.08 -0.26 27.07
CA ARG A 125 0.29 0.99 26.33
C ARG A 125 1.78 1.21 26.12
N ILE A 126 2.14 1.49 24.88
CA ILE A 126 3.44 2.02 24.46
C ILE A 126 3.23 3.48 24.07
N ASP A 127 4.06 4.37 24.59
CA ASP A 127 4.17 5.75 24.14
C ASP A 127 5.43 5.85 23.26
N MET A 128 5.23 5.99 21.94
CA MET A 128 6.35 6.10 20.99
C MET A 128 7.03 7.46 21.11
N PRO A 129 8.33 7.58 20.78
CA PRO A 129 9.08 8.83 20.88
C PRO A 129 8.51 10.00 20.07
N ASP A 130 7.79 9.71 18.97
CA ASP A 130 7.12 10.67 18.10
C ASP A 130 5.70 11.04 18.57
N GLY A 131 5.26 10.49 19.71
CA GLY A 131 3.97 10.76 20.33
C GLY A 131 2.84 9.83 19.91
N LEU A 132 3.07 8.85 19.00
CA LEU A 132 2.07 7.84 18.69
C LEU A 132 1.80 6.94 19.90
N ILE A 133 0.54 6.76 20.26
CA ILE A 133 0.11 5.87 21.34
C ILE A 133 -0.33 4.54 20.75
N ILE A 134 0.26 3.45 21.25
CA ILE A 134 -0.07 2.09 20.81
C ILE A 134 -0.66 1.31 22.00
N TYR A 135 -1.86 0.78 21.82
CA TYR A 135 -2.45 -0.22 22.71
C TYR A 135 -2.06 -1.61 22.25
N VAL A 136 -1.50 -2.39 23.15
CA VAL A 136 -1.02 -3.75 22.93
C VAL A 136 -1.95 -4.73 23.62
N LEU A 137 -2.52 -5.65 22.87
CA LEU A 137 -3.40 -6.69 23.39
C LEU A 137 -2.56 -7.84 23.95
N ILE A 138 -2.41 -7.90 25.27
CA ILE A 138 -1.54 -8.86 25.97
C ILE A 138 -2.35 -10.10 26.35
N SER A 139 -2.10 -11.20 25.65
CA SER A 139 -2.64 -12.55 25.85
C SER A 139 -1.56 -13.53 25.39
N PRO A 140 -0.63 -13.96 26.30
CA PRO A 140 0.52 -14.76 25.92
C PRO A 140 0.15 -16.03 25.17
N GLU A 141 -0.92 -16.71 25.60
CA GLU A 141 -1.43 -17.92 25.00
C GLU A 141 -1.87 -17.76 23.53
N LEU A 142 -2.27 -16.55 23.13
CA LEU A 142 -2.70 -16.25 21.76
C LEU A 142 -1.57 -15.68 20.89
N TYR A 143 -0.66 -14.88 21.47
CA TYR A 143 0.21 -14.04 20.66
C TYR A 143 1.70 -14.22 20.90
N GLU A 144 2.15 -14.67 22.12
CA GLU A 144 3.56 -14.81 22.43
C GLU A 144 4.07 -16.18 21.96
N ARG A 145 4.41 -16.28 20.67
CA ARG A 145 4.94 -17.49 20.04
C ARG A 145 5.94 -17.12 18.94
N ASP A 146 6.77 -18.09 18.56
CA ASP A 146 7.71 -17.96 17.46
C ASP A 146 6.98 -18.08 16.12
N GLY A 147 7.40 -17.30 15.12
CA GLY A 147 6.79 -17.27 13.80
C GLY A 147 6.30 -15.89 13.41
N SER A 148 5.49 -15.83 12.36
CA SER A 148 4.88 -14.57 11.92
C SER A 148 3.52 -14.34 12.57
N PRO A 149 2.93 -13.15 12.44
CA PRO A 149 1.56 -12.87 12.85
C PRO A 149 0.53 -13.89 12.34
N TYR A 150 0.74 -14.51 11.19
CA TYR A 150 -0.26 -15.35 10.50
C TYR A 150 0.09 -16.81 10.42
N VAL A 151 1.38 -17.13 10.32
CA VAL A 151 1.88 -18.49 10.06
C VAL A 151 2.96 -18.90 11.04
N ASP A 152 3.09 -20.22 11.25
CA ASP A 152 4.14 -20.84 12.06
C ASP A 152 5.51 -20.81 11.36
N GLY A 153 6.54 -21.36 12.02
CA GLY A 153 7.89 -21.45 11.46
C GLY A 153 8.02 -22.35 10.21
N HIS A 154 6.98 -23.11 9.88
CA HIS A 154 6.90 -23.96 8.68
C HIS A 154 6.11 -23.29 7.54
N GLY A 155 5.49 -22.14 7.78
CA GLY A 155 4.67 -21.41 6.81
C GLY A 155 3.20 -21.85 6.78
N ASN A 156 2.73 -22.64 7.75
CA ASN A 156 1.33 -23.01 7.86
C ASN A 156 0.57 -21.98 8.70
N ASP A 157 -0.67 -21.69 8.32
CA ASP A 157 -1.55 -20.83 9.11
C ASP A 157 -1.71 -21.38 10.54
N TRP A 158 -1.63 -20.48 11.54
CA TRP A 158 -1.95 -20.85 12.91
C TRP A 158 -3.40 -21.32 12.99
N GLN A 159 -3.62 -22.52 13.53
CA GLN A 159 -4.97 -23.11 13.61
C GLN A 159 -5.93 -22.29 14.47
N ASP A 160 -5.41 -21.53 15.42
CA ASP A 160 -6.18 -20.65 16.30
C ASP A 160 -6.27 -19.18 15.80
N ASN A 161 -5.86 -18.90 14.55
CA ASN A 161 -6.03 -17.57 13.95
C ASN A 161 -7.46 -17.03 14.10
N PRO A 162 -8.52 -17.83 13.97
CA PRO A 162 -9.88 -17.35 14.21
C PRO A 162 -10.08 -16.77 15.62
N VAL A 163 -9.57 -17.43 16.65
CA VAL A 163 -9.67 -16.97 18.04
C VAL A 163 -8.82 -15.73 18.27
N ARG A 164 -7.59 -15.72 17.75
CA ARG A 164 -6.62 -14.62 17.85
C ARG A 164 -7.19 -13.33 17.28
N PHE A 165 -7.70 -13.37 16.07
CA PHE A 165 -8.22 -12.18 15.40
C PHE A 165 -9.65 -11.82 15.82
N ALA A 166 -10.45 -12.79 16.26
CA ALA A 166 -11.70 -12.49 16.94
C ALA A 166 -11.44 -11.72 18.26
N ARG A 167 -10.40 -12.10 19.04
CA ARG A 167 -10.02 -11.37 20.27
C ARG A 167 -9.62 -9.92 19.96
N LEU A 168 -8.88 -9.69 18.87
CA LEU A 168 -8.52 -8.34 18.40
C LEU A 168 -9.77 -7.51 18.07
N GLY A 169 -10.67 -8.06 17.26
CA GLY A 169 -11.91 -7.39 16.88
C GLY A 169 -12.80 -7.09 18.08
N LEU A 170 -12.93 -8.05 19.01
CA LEU A 170 -13.71 -7.86 20.24
C LEU A 170 -13.07 -6.78 21.14
N ALA A 171 -11.75 -6.74 21.27
CA ALA A 171 -11.05 -5.72 22.04
C ALA A 171 -11.33 -4.31 21.49
N ALA A 172 -11.34 -4.13 20.18
CA ALA A 172 -11.71 -2.86 19.57
C ALA A 172 -13.14 -2.42 19.94
N ALA A 173 -14.11 -3.35 19.91
CA ALA A 173 -15.49 -3.08 20.31
C ALA A 173 -15.59 -2.74 21.81
N GLU A 174 -14.84 -3.44 22.67
CA GLU A 174 -14.84 -3.18 24.13
C GLU A 174 -14.20 -1.84 24.48
N ILE A 175 -13.14 -1.43 23.77
CA ILE A 175 -12.55 -0.09 23.91
C ILE A 175 -13.57 0.97 23.44
N ALA A 176 -14.25 0.74 22.32
CA ALA A 176 -15.28 1.65 21.81
C ALA A 176 -16.50 1.77 22.76
N ALA A 177 -16.85 0.69 23.45
CA ALA A 177 -17.89 0.67 24.47
C ALA A 177 -17.49 1.35 25.80
N GLY A 178 -16.19 1.67 25.99
CA GLY A 178 -15.68 2.20 27.26
C GLY A 178 -15.57 1.15 28.38
N THR A 179 -15.67 -0.14 28.08
CA THR A 179 -15.65 -1.23 29.06
C THR A 179 -14.24 -1.74 29.39
N ALA A 180 -13.21 -1.25 28.70
CA ALA A 180 -11.83 -1.69 28.82
C ALA A 180 -11.08 -1.09 30.02
N CYS A 181 -11.74 -0.37 30.93
CA CYS A 181 -11.14 0.36 32.06
C CYS A 181 -10.05 1.37 31.63
N ILE A 182 -10.09 1.84 30.40
CA ILE A 182 -9.19 2.88 29.87
C ILE A 182 -9.92 4.22 29.91
N SER A 183 -9.26 5.30 30.36
CA SER A 183 -9.84 6.65 30.44
C SER A 183 -10.01 7.34 29.07
N TRP A 184 -10.02 6.57 27.98
CA TRP A 184 -10.13 7.04 26.61
C TRP A 184 -11.05 6.11 25.81
N ALA A 185 -11.97 6.68 25.05
CA ALA A 185 -12.84 5.95 24.14
C ALA A 185 -12.85 6.64 22.77
N PRO A 186 -12.84 5.90 21.67
CA PRO A 186 -12.82 6.48 20.32
C PRO A 186 -14.21 7.04 19.95
N GLU A 187 -14.19 8.07 19.12
CA GLU A 187 -15.37 8.59 18.41
C GLU A 187 -15.58 7.84 17.08
N LEU A 188 -14.51 7.21 16.53
CA LEU A 188 -14.54 6.39 15.32
C LEU A 188 -13.53 5.25 15.44
N VAL A 189 -13.88 4.06 14.91
CA VAL A 189 -12.98 2.90 14.81
C VAL A 189 -12.65 2.67 13.34
N HIS A 190 -11.36 2.61 13.02
CA HIS A 190 -10.87 2.27 11.68
C HIS A 190 -10.14 0.91 11.72
N ALA A 191 -10.75 -0.11 11.14
CA ALA A 191 -10.26 -1.48 11.14
C ALA A 191 -9.65 -1.85 9.77
N HIS A 192 -8.54 -2.61 9.80
CA HIS A 192 -7.74 -2.89 8.62
C HIS A 192 -7.62 -4.39 8.34
N ASP A 193 -8.03 -4.79 7.14
CA ASP A 193 -7.97 -6.15 6.60
C ASP A 193 -8.68 -7.22 7.45
N TRP A 194 -8.66 -8.46 6.97
CA TRP A 194 -9.37 -9.58 7.59
C TRP A 194 -9.04 -9.81 9.08
N PRO A 195 -7.81 -9.55 9.59
CA PRO A 195 -7.52 -9.73 11.01
C PRO A 195 -8.34 -8.81 11.93
N ALA A 196 -8.71 -7.63 11.43
CA ALA A 196 -9.54 -6.68 12.16
C ALA A 196 -11.03 -6.70 11.73
N GLY A 197 -11.41 -7.59 10.81
CA GLY A 197 -12.73 -7.61 10.18
C GLY A 197 -13.90 -7.85 11.14
N LEU A 198 -13.67 -8.52 12.26
CA LEU A 198 -14.71 -8.69 13.30
C LEU A 198 -14.90 -7.45 14.19
N ALA A 199 -14.06 -6.41 14.12
CA ALA A 199 -14.26 -5.21 14.95
C ALA A 199 -15.58 -4.49 14.63
N PRO A 200 -15.91 -4.12 13.38
CA PRO A 200 -17.21 -3.54 13.05
C PRO A 200 -18.37 -4.48 13.39
N ALA A 201 -18.20 -5.80 13.22
CA ALA A 201 -19.23 -6.79 13.50
C ALA A 201 -19.56 -6.87 15.00
N TYR A 202 -18.56 -6.99 15.88
CA TYR A 202 -18.77 -6.97 17.33
C TYR A 202 -19.36 -5.65 17.82
N MET A 203 -18.95 -4.51 17.22
CA MET A 203 -19.56 -3.21 17.52
C MET A 203 -21.05 -3.21 17.19
N HIS A 204 -21.43 -3.70 16.02
CA HIS A 204 -22.81 -3.81 15.59
C HIS A 204 -23.64 -4.73 16.51
N TRP A 205 -23.14 -5.96 16.78
CA TRP A 205 -23.85 -6.93 17.61
C TRP A 205 -24.02 -6.48 19.07
N ARG A 206 -23.18 -5.57 19.53
CA ARG A 206 -23.28 -4.94 20.86
C ARG A 206 -24.09 -3.63 20.85
N GLY A 207 -24.66 -3.24 19.72
CA GLY A 207 -25.48 -2.04 19.58
C GLY A 207 -24.73 -0.74 19.77
N LEU A 208 -23.42 -0.71 19.47
CA LEU A 208 -22.62 0.52 19.60
C LEU A 208 -22.94 1.48 18.47
N SER A 209 -23.13 2.74 18.83
CA SER A 209 -23.36 3.83 17.87
C SER A 209 -22.08 4.46 17.32
N THR A 210 -20.89 4.07 17.81
CA THR A 210 -19.61 4.57 17.30
C THR A 210 -19.44 4.14 15.85
N PRO A 211 -19.23 5.07 14.88
CA PRO A 211 -19.05 4.70 13.49
C PRO A 211 -17.73 3.95 13.27
N SER A 212 -17.74 3.10 12.23
CA SER A 212 -16.55 2.33 11.83
C SER A 212 -16.27 2.47 10.35
N VAL A 213 -14.98 2.55 10.02
CA VAL A 213 -14.42 2.42 8.68
C VAL A 213 -13.69 1.08 8.60
N PHE A 214 -13.82 0.38 7.47
CA PHE A 214 -13.11 -0.86 7.22
C PHE A 214 -12.30 -0.75 5.93
N THR A 215 -10.97 -0.90 6.00
CA THR A 215 -10.08 -0.85 4.84
C THR A 215 -9.67 -2.24 4.37
N ILE A 216 -9.93 -2.51 3.08
CA ILE A 216 -9.45 -3.70 2.37
C ILE A 216 -8.08 -3.35 1.75
N HIS A 217 -6.99 -3.96 2.24
CA HIS A 217 -5.66 -3.81 1.64
C HIS A 217 -5.43 -4.84 0.53
N ASN A 218 -5.92 -6.06 0.71
CA ASN A 218 -5.87 -7.09 -0.34
C ASN A 218 -7.04 -8.08 -0.20
N LEU A 219 -7.98 -8.02 -1.12
CA LEU A 219 -9.20 -8.84 -1.13
C LEU A 219 -8.93 -10.35 -1.25
N ALA A 220 -7.75 -10.75 -1.76
CA ALA A 220 -7.38 -12.17 -1.87
C ALA A 220 -7.23 -12.86 -0.50
N TYR A 221 -6.99 -12.11 0.58
CA TYR A 221 -6.87 -12.63 1.94
C TYR A 221 -8.18 -12.40 2.69
N GLN A 222 -8.99 -13.44 2.82
CA GLN A 222 -10.37 -13.32 3.30
C GLN A 222 -10.60 -13.75 4.76
N GLY A 223 -9.62 -14.44 5.36
CA GLY A 223 -9.76 -14.97 6.72
C GLY A 223 -10.96 -15.90 6.84
N ASN A 224 -11.06 -16.88 5.93
CA ASN A 224 -12.16 -17.84 5.91
C ASN A 224 -12.00 -18.88 7.01
N ILE A 225 -13.03 -19.04 7.84
CA ILE A 225 -13.07 -19.97 8.97
C ILE A 225 -14.24 -20.96 8.83
N ASP A 226 -14.14 -22.09 9.52
CA ASP A 226 -15.21 -23.08 9.52
C ASP A 226 -16.45 -22.59 10.26
N MET A 227 -17.63 -22.93 9.75
CA MET A 227 -18.93 -22.56 10.33
C MET A 227 -19.10 -23.06 11.77
N SER A 228 -18.47 -24.19 12.14
CA SER A 228 -18.52 -24.76 13.48
C SER A 228 -17.89 -23.85 14.54
N GLN A 229 -16.96 -22.97 14.16
CA GLN A 229 -16.32 -22.04 15.07
C GLN A 229 -17.20 -20.86 15.51
N ARG A 230 -18.37 -20.70 14.90
CA ARG A 230 -19.30 -19.61 15.18
C ARG A 230 -19.56 -19.41 16.69
N ARG A 231 -19.89 -20.50 17.41
CA ARG A 231 -20.21 -20.43 18.85
C ARG A 231 -19.00 -20.08 19.70
N LEU A 232 -17.84 -20.65 19.34
CA LEU A 232 -16.57 -20.39 19.99
C LEU A 232 -16.22 -18.88 20.00
N LEU A 233 -16.49 -18.21 18.88
CA LEU A 233 -16.21 -16.79 18.68
C LEU A 233 -17.36 -15.86 19.12
N GLY A 234 -18.47 -16.40 19.63
CA GLY A 234 -19.64 -15.62 20.03
C GLY A 234 -20.35 -14.92 18.87
N ILE A 235 -20.26 -15.48 17.65
CA ILE A 235 -20.91 -14.96 16.45
C ILE A 235 -22.40 -15.33 16.47
N PRO A 236 -23.33 -14.38 16.34
CA PRO A 236 -24.77 -14.65 16.34
C PRO A 236 -25.21 -15.46 15.12
N GLY A 237 -26.32 -16.17 15.23
CA GLY A 237 -26.84 -17.05 14.16
C GLY A 237 -27.16 -16.30 12.87
N GLU A 238 -27.76 -15.13 13.00
CA GLU A 238 -28.11 -14.24 11.88
C GLU A 238 -26.91 -13.70 11.11
N ALA A 239 -25.70 -13.75 11.68
CA ALA A 239 -24.49 -13.38 10.97
C ALA A 239 -24.04 -14.43 9.94
N CYS A 240 -24.57 -15.64 10.02
CA CYS A 240 -24.26 -16.74 9.07
C CYS A 240 -25.09 -16.68 7.78
N ASP A 241 -25.57 -15.50 7.42
CA ASP A 241 -26.32 -15.23 6.20
C ASP A 241 -25.38 -14.80 5.07
N PRO A 242 -25.68 -15.18 3.78
CA PRO A 242 -24.93 -14.73 2.61
C PRO A 242 -24.84 -13.20 2.45
N GLU A 243 -25.81 -12.44 2.98
CA GLU A 243 -25.74 -10.97 3.00
C GLU A 243 -24.87 -10.41 4.15
N ARG A 244 -24.30 -11.28 4.99
CA ARG A 244 -23.51 -10.92 6.17
C ARG A 244 -22.08 -11.44 6.03
N MET A 245 -21.73 -12.52 6.72
CA MET A 245 -20.35 -13.03 6.71
C MET A 245 -20.21 -14.47 6.18
N GLU A 246 -21.32 -15.14 5.84
CA GLU A 246 -21.25 -16.43 5.15
C GLU A 246 -20.58 -16.28 3.79
N PHE A 247 -19.70 -17.21 3.43
CA PHE A 247 -18.96 -17.19 2.18
C PHE A 247 -18.65 -18.64 1.73
N TYR A 248 -19.42 -19.14 0.77
CA TYR A 248 -19.31 -20.49 0.22
C TYR A 248 -19.21 -21.60 1.29
N GLY A 249 -20.12 -21.61 2.25
CA GLY A 249 -20.18 -22.61 3.33
C GLY A 249 -19.21 -22.35 4.50
N LYS A 250 -18.46 -21.24 4.46
CA LYS A 250 -17.56 -20.78 5.53
C LYS A 250 -18.01 -19.44 6.07
N LEU A 251 -17.33 -18.93 7.07
CA LEU A 251 -17.47 -17.55 7.54
C LEU A 251 -16.21 -16.78 7.15
N SER A 252 -16.37 -15.64 6.46
CA SER A 252 -15.26 -14.76 6.11
C SER A 252 -15.16 -13.60 7.08
N LEU A 253 -14.00 -13.44 7.72
CA LEU A 253 -13.73 -12.31 8.62
C LEU A 253 -13.64 -11.00 7.84
N LEU A 254 -13.10 -11.03 6.62
CA LEU A 254 -13.05 -9.87 5.74
C LEU A 254 -14.48 -9.42 5.36
N LYS A 255 -15.33 -10.37 4.96
CA LYS A 255 -16.72 -10.09 4.59
C LYS A 255 -17.52 -9.52 5.78
N ALA A 256 -17.25 -9.99 7.00
CA ALA A 256 -17.82 -9.39 8.20
C ALA A 256 -17.47 -7.89 8.32
N GLY A 257 -16.20 -7.52 8.12
CA GLY A 257 -15.76 -6.14 8.10
C GLY A 257 -16.51 -5.31 7.05
N ILE A 258 -16.63 -5.83 5.82
CA ILE A 258 -17.36 -5.18 4.73
C ILE A 258 -18.85 -5.04 5.04
N ALA A 259 -19.47 -6.08 5.63
CA ALA A 259 -20.91 -6.11 5.91
C ALA A 259 -21.31 -5.09 6.98
N TYR A 260 -20.55 -5.03 8.07
CA TYR A 260 -20.95 -4.33 9.28
C TYR A 260 -20.33 -2.93 9.45
N ALA A 261 -19.31 -2.55 8.65
CA ALA A 261 -18.77 -1.20 8.71
C ALA A 261 -19.74 -0.16 8.14
N ASN A 262 -19.71 1.06 8.69
CA ASN A 262 -20.45 2.21 8.17
C ASN A 262 -19.92 2.64 6.80
N HIS A 263 -18.62 2.52 6.56
CA HIS A 263 -18.00 2.77 5.26
C HIS A 263 -16.85 1.80 5.01
N VAL A 264 -16.73 1.33 3.78
CA VAL A 264 -15.65 0.46 3.33
C VAL A 264 -14.70 1.27 2.47
N THR A 265 -13.40 1.16 2.73
CA THR A 265 -12.39 1.75 1.87
C THR A 265 -11.48 0.67 1.31
N THR A 266 -10.83 0.97 0.20
CA THR A 266 -9.68 0.22 -0.30
C THR A 266 -8.59 1.19 -0.75
N VAL A 267 -7.43 0.68 -1.15
CA VAL A 267 -6.18 1.41 -1.20
C VAL A 267 -5.86 2.05 -2.55
N SER A 268 -6.83 2.12 -3.47
CA SER A 268 -6.75 2.92 -4.70
C SER A 268 -8.13 3.02 -5.38
N SER A 269 -8.35 4.07 -6.17
CA SER A 269 -9.63 4.29 -6.88
C SER A 269 -9.88 3.25 -7.96
N THR A 270 -8.83 2.85 -8.67
CA THR A 270 -8.94 1.79 -9.70
C THR A 270 -9.23 0.45 -9.04
N TYR A 271 -8.54 0.11 -7.95
CA TYR A 271 -8.81 -1.14 -7.25
C TYR A 271 -10.24 -1.19 -6.67
N ALA A 272 -10.78 -0.07 -6.19
CA ALA A 272 -12.18 -0.01 -5.75
C ALA A 272 -13.17 -0.37 -6.87
N ARG A 273 -12.85 -0.03 -8.13
CA ARG A 273 -13.63 -0.46 -9.31
C ARG A 273 -13.37 -1.92 -9.68
N GLU A 274 -12.10 -2.34 -9.70
CA GLU A 274 -11.69 -3.71 -10.07
C GLU A 274 -12.36 -4.75 -9.18
N ILE A 275 -12.35 -4.58 -7.85
CA ILE A 275 -12.92 -5.55 -6.90
C ILE A 275 -14.45 -5.68 -7.00
N THR A 276 -15.13 -4.82 -7.76
CA THR A 276 -16.56 -4.97 -8.08
C THR A 276 -16.81 -5.80 -9.35
N THR A 277 -15.76 -6.34 -9.97
CA THR A 277 -15.83 -7.15 -11.18
C THR A 277 -15.52 -8.62 -10.91
N PRO A 278 -16.03 -9.57 -11.72
CA PRO A 278 -15.74 -11.00 -11.52
C PRO A 278 -14.25 -11.35 -11.62
N GLU A 279 -13.45 -10.58 -12.38
CA GLU A 279 -12.01 -10.84 -12.55
C GLU A 279 -11.22 -10.61 -11.26
N PHE A 280 -11.59 -9.59 -10.45
CA PHE A 280 -10.83 -9.16 -9.27
C PHE A 280 -11.61 -9.27 -7.95
N GLY A 281 -12.91 -9.57 -8.01
CA GLY A 281 -13.80 -9.58 -6.85
C GLY A 281 -13.65 -10.79 -5.92
N CYS A 282 -12.85 -11.81 -6.31
CA CYS A 282 -12.59 -13.00 -5.50
C CYS A 282 -13.87 -13.68 -4.96
N GLY A 283 -14.99 -13.61 -5.70
CA GLY A 283 -16.30 -14.12 -5.31
C GLY A 283 -17.12 -13.15 -4.43
N MET A 284 -16.62 -11.95 -4.15
CA MET A 284 -17.33 -10.89 -3.40
C MET A 284 -17.78 -9.72 -4.30
N GLU A 285 -17.58 -9.79 -5.61
CA GLU A 285 -17.87 -8.71 -6.56
C GLU A 285 -19.31 -8.21 -6.50
N GLY A 286 -20.27 -9.11 -6.34
CA GLY A 286 -21.69 -8.75 -6.21
C GLY A 286 -21.97 -7.94 -4.96
N PHE A 287 -21.38 -8.35 -3.84
CA PHE A 287 -21.51 -7.68 -2.55
C PHE A 287 -20.81 -6.32 -2.54
N LEU A 288 -19.59 -6.25 -3.06
CA LEU A 288 -18.83 -5.00 -3.20
C LEU A 288 -19.48 -4.04 -4.19
N SER A 289 -20.03 -4.54 -5.29
CA SER A 289 -20.81 -3.75 -6.25
C SER A 289 -22.06 -3.13 -5.62
N MET A 290 -22.74 -3.86 -4.72
CA MET A 290 -23.85 -3.32 -3.93
C MET A 290 -23.37 -2.17 -3.03
N LYS A 291 -22.28 -2.35 -2.27
CA LYS A 291 -21.69 -1.29 -1.43
C LYS A 291 -21.30 -0.06 -2.25
N ALA A 292 -20.70 -0.25 -3.43
CA ALA A 292 -20.35 0.84 -4.33
C ALA A 292 -21.58 1.64 -4.81
N ARG A 293 -22.64 0.95 -5.20
CA ARG A 293 -23.91 1.62 -5.59
C ARG A 293 -24.58 2.40 -4.46
N GLN A 294 -24.36 1.99 -3.23
CA GLN A 294 -24.84 2.69 -2.03
C GLN A 294 -23.95 3.88 -1.62
N GLY A 295 -22.83 4.12 -2.34
CA GLY A 295 -21.84 5.13 -1.95
C GLY A 295 -21.01 4.75 -0.71
N LEU A 296 -20.99 3.48 -0.33
CA LEU A 296 -20.33 2.96 0.87
C LEU A 296 -18.98 2.26 0.57
N LEU A 297 -18.46 2.39 -0.65
CA LEU A 297 -17.13 1.89 -1.04
C LEU A 297 -16.34 3.02 -1.71
N SER A 298 -15.15 3.33 -1.18
CA SER A 298 -14.25 4.34 -1.71
C SER A 298 -12.84 3.78 -1.88
N GLY A 299 -12.13 4.21 -2.93
CA GLY A 299 -10.71 3.94 -3.12
C GLY A 299 -9.88 5.15 -2.65
N LEU A 300 -9.04 4.95 -1.64
CA LEU A 300 -8.16 5.98 -1.08
C LEU A 300 -6.71 5.56 -1.30
N LEU A 301 -5.97 6.28 -2.15
CA LEU A 301 -4.59 5.93 -2.47
C LEU A 301 -3.69 6.11 -1.24
N ASN A 302 -2.87 5.10 -0.94
CA ASN A 302 -1.89 5.19 0.14
C ASN A 302 -0.81 6.23 -0.18
N GLY A 303 -0.20 6.77 0.87
CA GLY A 303 1.00 7.59 0.75
C GLY A 303 2.28 6.82 1.06
N ILE A 304 3.40 7.52 0.95
CA ILE A 304 4.72 7.06 1.39
C ILE A 304 5.23 7.92 2.55
N ASP A 305 6.12 7.34 3.35
CA ASP A 305 6.73 8.05 4.48
C ASP A 305 7.77 9.08 4.01
N GLU A 306 7.96 10.14 4.80
CA GLU A 306 8.91 11.24 4.51
C GLU A 306 10.38 10.78 4.47
N SER A 307 10.72 9.60 5.02
CA SER A 307 12.07 9.02 4.95
C SER A 307 12.46 8.57 3.54
N TRP A 308 11.48 8.47 2.62
CA TRP A 308 11.74 8.18 1.20
C TRP A 308 12.10 9.45 0.43
N GLU A 309 13.20 10.10 0.86
CA GLU A 309 13.70 11.35 0.28
C GLU A 309 15.15 11.17 -0.17
N PRO A 310 15.43 11.10 -1.49
CA PRO A 310 16.76 10.75 -2.00
C PRO A 310 17.87 11.75 -1.63
N GLU A 311 17.52 13.00 -1.29
CA GLU A 311 18.52 14.00 -0.89
C GLU A 311 19.07 13.74 0.52
N SER A 312 18.28 13.13 1.41
CA SER A 312 18.61 12.94 2.83
C SER A 312 18.57 11.48 3.30
N ASP A 313 18.31 10.52 2.41
CA ASP A 313 18.22 9.09 2.78
C ASP A 313 19.59 8.54 3.19
N PRO A 314 19.78 8.15 4.47
CA PRO A 314 21.06 7.65 4.98
C PRO A 314 21.46 6.27 4.43
N TYR A 315 20.55 5.55 3.80
CA TYR A 315 20.84 4.22 3.21
C TYR A 315 21.52 4.31 1.85
N LEU A 316 21.48 5.47 1.19
CA LEU A 316 22.10 5.65 -0.12
C LEU A 316 23.61 5.78 -0.03
N VAL A 317 24.30 5.41 -1.10
CA VAL A 317 25.76 5.65 -1.25
C VAL A 317 26.02 7.16 -1.33
N SER A 318 25.16 7.88 -2.04
CA SER A 318 25.19 9.32 -2.16
C SER A 318 23.78 9.85 -2.40
N GLY A 319 23.39 10.89 -1.67
CA GLY A 319 22.12 11.57 -1.90
C GLY A 319 22.11 12.31 -3.23
N PHE A 320 20.92 12.57 -3.78
CA PHE A 320 20.73 13.31 -5.03
C PHE A 320 19.36 14.01 -5.06
N SER A 321 19.20 14.94 -6.00
CA SER A 321 17.95 15.64 -6.22
C SER A 321 17.70 15.87 -7.71
N ALA A 322 16.54 16.41 -8.07
CA ALA A 322 16.22 16.78 -9.46
C ALA A 322 17.17 17.87 -10.03
N ARG A 323 18.00 18.51 -9.19
CA ARG A 323 18.99 19.54 -9.59
C ARG A 323 20.42 19.00 -9.63
N ASP A 324 20.67 17.89 -8.95
CA ASP A 324 21.99 17.25 -8.88
C ASP A 324 21.87 15.73 -8.99
N TRP A 325 22.28 15.18 -10.11
CA TRP A 325 22.19 13.76 -10.47
C TRP A 325 23.45 12.95 -10.14
N ALA A 326 24.52 13.56 -9.60
CA ALA A 326 25.78 12.87 -9.32
C ALA A 326 25.59 11.69 -8.36
N GLY A 327 24.77 11.86 -7.33
CA GLY A 327 24.44 10.80 -6.39
C GLY A 327 23.71 9.64 -7.03
N LYS A 328 22.81 9.88 -8.01
CA LYS A 328 22.13 8.79 -8.74
C LYS A 328 23.11 7.93 -9.52
N GLN A 329 24.13 8.54 -10.15
CA GLN A 329 25.19 7.81 -10.86
C GLN A 329 26.05 6.98 -9.88
N ALA A 330 26.37 7.52 -8.70
CA ALA A 330 27.10 6.79 -7.67
C ALA A 330 26.31 5.57 -7.17
N ASN A 331 24.99 5.71 -6.95
CA ASN A 331 24.13 4.59 -6.58
C ASN A 331 24.03 3.56 -7.72
N ALA A 332 23.95 3.97 -8.98
CA ALA A 332 23.94 3.07 -10.13
C ALA A 332 25.25 2.27 -10.23
N ALA A 333 26.39 2.90 -10.00
CA ALA A 333 27.69 2.22 -9.98
C ALA A 333 27.76 1.18 -8.85
N TYR A 334 27.27 1.52 -7.65
CA TYR A 334 27.18 0.58 -6.53
C TYR A 334 26.29 -0.62 -6.87
N VAL A 335 25.09 -0.40 -7.45
CA VAL A 335 24.18 -1.49 -7.81
C VAL A 335 24.84 -2.43 -8.80
N ARG A 336 25.55 -1.92 -9.83
CA ARG A 336 26.28 -2.76 -10.78
C ARG A 336 27.33 -3.63 -10.08
N ASP A 337 28.09 -3.06 -9.18
CA ASP A 337 29.12 -3.79 -8.42
C ASP A 337 28.49 -4.85 -7.51
N ALA A 338 27.49 -4.47 -6.72
CA ALA A 338 26.83 -5.35 -5.77
C ALA A 338 26.09 -6.53 -6.46
N PHE A 339 25.53 -6.32 -7.63
CA PHE A 339 24.79 -7.35 -8.39
C PHE A 339 25.65 -8.06 -9.44
N GLY A 340 26.96 -7.83 -9.47
CA GLY A 340 27.89 -8.49 -10.42
C GLY A 340 27.64 -8.10 -11.88
N LEU A 341 27.12 -6.89 -12.12
CA LEU A 341 26.86 -6.38 -13.46
C LEU A 341 28.10 -5.67 -14.03
N GLU A 342 28.25 -5.71 -15.36
CA GLU A 342 29.30 -4.99 -16.05
C GLU A 342 29.24 -3.48 -15.78
N LYS A 343 30.42 -2.87 -15.54
CA LYS A 343 30.56 -1.42 -15.35
C LYS A 343 30.54 -0.70 -16.71
N ARG A 344 29.35 -0.43 -17.20
CA ARG A 344 29.12 0.28 -18.47
C ARG A 344 27.95 1.25 -18.36
N ASP A 345 27.95 2.24 -19.26
CA ASP A 345 26.78 3.13 -19.39
C ASP A 345 25.69 2.40 -20.18
N ALA A 346 24.73 1.87 -19.44
CA ALA A 346 23.62 1.07 -19.95
C ALA A 346 22.37 1.33 -19.14
N PRO A 347 21.17 1.23 -19.75
CA PRO A 347 19.91 1.30 -19.00
C PRO A 347 19.87 0.22 -17.91
N LEU A 348 19.65 0.61 -16.66
CA LEU A 348 19.58 -0.29 -15.53
C LEU A 348 18.12 -0.49 -15.10
N PHE A 349 17.62 -1.70 -15.30
CA PHE A 349 16.30 -2.14 -14.87
C PHE A 349 16.39 -2.82 -13.52
N ALA A 350 15.39 -2.64 -12.67
CA ALA A 350 15.29 -3.28 -11.36
C ALA A 350 13.97 -4.00 -11.16
N VAL A 351 13.99 -5.09 -10.40
CA VAL A 351 12.83 -5.71 -9.77
C VAL A 351 13.04 -5.69 -8.27
N VAL A 352 12.10 -5.12 -7.51
CA VAL A 352 12.10 -5.13 -6.04
C VAL A 352 10.72 -5.57 -5.57
N SER A 353 10.54 -6.87 -5.33
CA SER A 353 9.23 -7.41 -4.95
C SER A 353 9.32 -8.80 -4.35
N ARG A 354 8.20 -9.27 -3.76
CA ARG A 354 8.05 -10.71 -3.52
C ARG A 354 8.06 -11.47 -4.84
N LEU A 355 8.79 -12.58 -4.89
CA LEU A 355 8.87 -13.45 -6.06
C LEU A 355 7.68 -14.44 -6.07
N VAL A 356 6.51 -13.92 -6.39
CA VAL A 356 5.24 -14.67 -6.40
C VAL A 356 4.45 -14.42 -7.69
N TYR A 357 3.55 -15.34 -8.04
CA TYR A 357 2.72 -15.25 -9.25
C TYR A 357 1.97 -13.92 -9.39
N GLN A 358 1.45 -13.37 -8.29
CA GLN A 358 0.78 -12.07 -8.27
C GLN A 358 1.64 -10.95 -8.89
N LYS A 359 2.94 -10.95 -8.61
CA LYS A 359 3.88 -9.89 -9.05
C LYS A 359 4.32 -10.03 -10.50
N GLY A 360 3.95 -11.12 -11.19
CA GLY A 360 4.23 -11.31 -12.61
C GLY A 360 5.72 -11.45 -12.92
N VAL A 361 6.51 -11.98 -11.99
CA VAL A 361 7.96 -12.15 -12.17
C VAL A 361 8.26 -13.07 -13.37
N ASP A 362 7.44 -14.06 -13.63
CA ASP A 362 7.48 -14.91 -14.82
C ASP A 362 7.42 -14.09 -16.11
N LEU A 363 6.57 -13.06 -16.20
CA LEU A 363 6.54 -12.13 -17.35
C LEU A 363 7.86 -11.35 -17.48
N THR A 364 8.53 -11.03 -16.37
CA THR A 364 9.85 -10.39 -16.41
C THR A 364 10.90 -11.34 -16.96
N LEU A 365 10.85 -12.64 -16.59
CA LEU A 365 11.74 -13.65 -17.16
C LEU A 365 11.57 -13.75 -18.68
N ASP A 366 10.32 -13.69 -19.18
CA ASP A 366 10.01 -13.75 -20.63
C ASP A 366 10.52 -12.52 -21.40
N VAL A 367 10.63 -11.35 -20.77
CA VAL A 367 11.10 -10.11 -21.44
C VAL A 367 12.56 -9.79 -21.16
N ALA A 368 13.24 -10.51 -20.27
CA ALA A 368 14.62 -10.26 -19.90
C ALA A 368 15.58 -10.28 -21.11
N HIS A 369 15.35 -11.20 -22.04
CA HIS A 369 16.11 -11.25 -23.31
C HIS A 369 16.01 -9.93 -24.10
N ALA A 370 14.80 -9.36 -24.21
CA ALA A 370 14.61 -8.09 -24.90
C ALA A 370 15.31 -6.91 -24.20
N ILE A 371 15.40 -6.94 -22.86
CA ILE A 371 16.17 -5.95 -22.10
C ILE A 371 17.66 -6.06 -22.44
N VAL A 372 18.20 -7.28 -22.44
CA VAL A 372 19.62 -7.55 -22.71
C VAL A 372 19.98 -7.22 -24.17
N GLU A 373 19.16 -7.65 -25.13
CA GLU A 373 19.34 -7.31 -26.57
C GLU A 373 19.27 -5.80 -26.84
N GLY A 374 18.40 -5.09 -26.08
CA GLY A 374 18.33 -3.63 -26.12
C GLY A 374 19.48 -2.91 -25.42
N GLY A 375 20.52 -3.65 -24.99
CA GLY A 375 21.70 -3.10 -24.32
C GLY A 375 21.49 -2.82 -22.83
N GLY A 376 20.35 -3.18 -22.23
CA GLY A 376 20.06 -2.97 -20.83
C GLY A 376 20.71 -3.99 -19.89
N GLN A 377 20.66 -3.69 -18.60
CA GLN A 377 21.05 -4.57 -17.50
C GLN A 377 19.88 -4.73 -16.54
N LEU A 378 19.77 -5.87 -15.84
CA LEU A 378 18.67 -6.18 -14.94
C LEU A 378 19.20 -6.62 -13.57
N ALA A 379 18.75 -5.94 -12.51
CA ALA A 379 19.01 -6.30 -11.11
C ALA A 379 17.72 -6.75 -10.44
N ILE A 380 17.70 -7.94 -9.85
CA ILE A 380 16.52 -8.53 -9.21
C ILE A 380 16.78 -8.73 -7.72
N LEU A 381 15.94 -8.14 -6.87
CA LEU A 381 15.93 -8.32 -5.42
C LEU A 381 14.57 -8.82 -4.98
N GLY A 382 14.51 -9.97 -4.34
CA GLY A 382 13.26 -10.51 -3.78
C GLY A 382 13.37 -11.93 -3.29
N GLN A 383 12.30 -12.39 -2.63
CA GLN A 383 12.14 -13.77 -2.18
C GLN A 383 10.67 -14.20 -2.31
N GLY A 384 10.42 -15.50 -2.41
CA GLY A 384 9.03 -15.97 -2.53
C GLY A 384 8.92 -17.46 -2.87
N GLU A 385 8.29 -17.76 -3.99
CA GLU A 385 8.07 -19.14 -4.44
C GLU A 385 9.38 -19.77 -4.92
N ARG A 386 9.75 -20.91 -4.38
CA ARG A 386 11.03 -21.61 -4.69
C ARG A 386 11.25 -21.83 -6.18
N GLN A 387 10.18 -22.07 -6.93
CA GLN A 387 10.27 -22.27 -8.37
C GLN A 387 10.66 -20.99 -9.09
N ILE A 388 10.06 -19.86 -8.72
CA ILE A 388 10.38 -18.54 -9.31
C ILE A 388 11.80 -18.11 -8.90
N GLU A 389 12.19 -18.33 -7.64
CA GLU A 389 13.57 -18.07 -7.20
C GLU A 389 14.60 -18.88 -8.00
N ALA A 390 14.33 -20.16 -8.29
CA ALA A 390 15.21 -20.99 -9.11
C ALA A 390 15.33 -20.46 -10.54
N GLN A 391 14.21 -20.05 -11.14
CA GLN A 391 14.21 -19.45 -12.49
C GLN A 391 14.97 -18.12 -12.54
N VAL A 392 14.86 -17.28 -11.51
CA VAL A 392 15.61 -16.03 -11.40
C VAL A 392 17.12 -16.29 -11.31
N ARG A 393 17.57 -17.30 -10.54
CA ARG A 393 18.99 -17.70 -10.48
C ARG A 393 19.47 -18.19 -11.85
N GLN A 394 18.70 -19.04 -12.51
CA GLN A 394 19.01 -19.55 -13.84
C GLN A 394 19.14 -18.42 -14.86
N LEU A 395 18.27 -17.41 -14.80
CA LEU A 395 18.35 -16.23 -15.68
C LEU A 395 19.67 -15.46 -15.46
N ALA A 396 20.09 -15.26 -14.21
CA ALA A 396 21.34 -14.58 -13.89
C ALA A 396 22.58 -15.39 -14.40
N GLU A 397 22.55 -16.72 -14.31
CA GLU A 397 23.57 -17.61 -14.87
C GLU A 397 23.62 -17.56 -16.40
N GLN A 398 22.46 -17.39 -17.07
CA GLN A 398 22.36 -17.31 -18.53
C GLN A 398 22.94 -16.01 -19.09
N TYR A 399 22.86 -14.90 -18.33
CA TYR A 399 23.31 -13.57 -18.77
C TYR A 399 24.33 -12.97 -17.79
N PRO A 400 25.54 -13.57 -17.64
CA PRO A 400 26.54 -13.09 -16.69
C PRO A 400 26.95 -11.64 -17.02
N GLY A 401 27.06 -10.79 -16.00
CA GLY A 401 27.37 -9.36 -16.16
C GLY A 401 26.22 -8.48 -16.70
N GLN A 402 25.12 -9.08 -17.15
CA GLN A 402 23.96 -8.36 -17.67
C GLN A 402 22.71 -8.51 -16.77
N VAL A 403 22.58 -9.66 -16.12
CA VAL A 403 21.53 -9.93 -15.13
C VAL A 403 22.18 -10.32 -13.81
N GLY A 404 21.78 -9.67 -12.72
CA GLY A 404 22.19 -9.98 -11.36
C GLY A 404 20.97 -10.22 -10.46
N ALA A 405 21.07 -11.16 -9.52
CA ALA A 405 19.96 -11.52 -8.64
C ALA A 405 20.43 -11.74 -7.21
N HIS A 406 19.71 -11.13 -6.27
CA HIS A 406 19.80 -11.40 -4.83
C HIS A 406 18.48 -11.98 -4.33
N ILE A 407 18.51 -13.23 -3.89
CA ILE A 407 17.35 -13.87 -3.30
C ILE A 407 17.34 -13.58 -1.81
N GLY A 408 16.36 -12.82 -1.39
CA GLY A 408 16.19 -12.29 -0.03
C GLY A 408 15.54 -10.92 -0.06
N PHE A 409 15.41 -10.31 1.12
CA PHE A 409 14.98 -8.94 1.26
C PHE A 409 15.91 -8.18 2.21
N ASN A 410 16.36 -7.03 1.75
CA ASN A 410 17.14 -6.07 2.53
C ASN A 410 16.68 -4.66 2.14
N GLU A 411 16.25 -3.88 3.11
CA GLU A 411 15.72 -2.54 2.84
C GLU A 411 16.78 -1.59 2.29
N THR A 412 18.01 -1.69 2.76
CA THR A 412 19.13 -0.89 2.26
C THR A 412 19.38 -1.15 0.77
N ASP A 413 19.39 -2.42 0.37
CA ASP A 413 19.59 -2.80 -1.04
C ASP A 413 18.38 -2.39 -1.89
N ALA A 414 17.16 -2.49 -1.36
CA ALA A 414 15.95 -2.02 -2.05
C ALA A 414 16.02 -0.51 -2.32
N ARG A 415 16.38 0.31 -1.33
CA ARG A 415 16.54 1.77 -1.47
C ARG A 415 17.63 2.12 -2.49
N ARG A 416 18.77 1.43 -2.44
CA ARG A 416 19.86 1.61 -3.42
C ARG A 416 19.48 1.19 -4.83
N LEU A 417 18.68 0.11 -4.98
CA LEU A 417 18.11 -0.29 -6.27
C LEU A 417 17.18 0.79 -6.84
N PHE A 418 16.26 1.34 -6.06
CA PHE A 418 15.43 2.46 -6.51
C PHE A 418 16.30 3.68 -6.89
N ALA A 419 17.33 3.98 -6.10
CA ALA A 419 18.20 5.12 -6.35
C ALA A 419 19.11 4.91 -7.57
N GLY A 420 19.59 3.68 -7.82
CA GLY A 420 20.54 3.38 -8.89
C GLY A 420 19.91 3.01 -10.22
N SER A 421 18.69 2.45 -10.23
CA SER A 421 18.04 2.01 -11.48
C SER A 421 17.42 3.17 -12.26
N ASP A 422 17.35 2.98 -13.58
CA ASP A 422 16.64 3.88 -14.50
C ASP A 422 15.15 3.55 -14.56
N PHE A 423 14.84 2.25 -14.47
CA PHE A 423 13.48 1.73 -14.59
C PHE A 423 13.19 0.67 -13.54
N LEU A 424 11.98 0.70 -12.97
CA LEU A 424 11.45 -0.34 -12.09
C LEU A 424 10.42 -1.18 -12.83
N LEU A 425 10.59 -2.50 -12.83
CA LEU A 425 9.70 -3.45 -13.48
C LEU A 425 8.60 -3.94 -12.51
N MET A 426 7.33 -3.70 -12.85
CA MET A 426 6.17 -4.07 -12.03
C MET A 426 5.03 -4.68 -12.85
N PRO A 427 5.22 -5.87 -13.46
CA PRO A 427 4.20 -6.53 -14.29
C PRO A 427 3.14 -7.25 -13.46
N SER A 428 2.72 -6.68 -12.35
CA SER A 428 1.76 -7.29 -11.42
C SER A 428 0.44 -7.65 -12.12
N ARG A 429 -0.06 -8.86 -11.88
CA ARG A 429 -1.37 -9.30 -12.38
C ARG A 429 -2.50 -8.55 -11.72
N TYR A 430 -2.34 -8.23 -10.46
CA TYR A 430 -3.17 -7.27 -9.73
C TYR A 430 -2.31 -6.60 -8.65
N GLU A 431 -2.57 -5.32 -8.39
CA GLU A 431 -1.82 -4.54 -7.42
C GLU A 431 -2.77 -3.57 -6.71
N PRO A 432 -3.29 -3.90 -5.54
CA PRO A 432 -4.27 -3.06 -4.85
C PRO A 432 -3.85 -1.59 -4.71
N CYS A 433 -2.63 -1.37 -4.27
CA CYS A 433 -1.99 -0.06 -4.23
C CYS A 433 -0.62 -0.09 -4.90
N GLY A 434 0.27 -0.94 -4.39
CA GLY A 434 1.70 -0.82 -4.63
C GLY A 434 2.29 0.41 -3.91
N LEU A 435 3.50 0.24 -3.37
CA LEU A 435 4.29 1.34 -2.81
C LEU A 435 5.60 1.49 -3.59
N SER A 436 6.12 0.38 -4.12
CA SER A 436 7.42 0.36 -4.83
C SER A 436 7.48 1.32 -6.01
N GLN A 437 6.37 1.50 -6.79
CA GLN A 437 6.32 2.47 -7.88
C GLN A 437 6.39 3.92 -7.38
N MET A 438 5.85 4.20 -6.20
CA MET A 438 5.92 5.53 -5.60
C MET A 438 7.34 5.81 -5.09
N TYR A 439 7.97 4.83 -4.44
CA TYR A 439 9.39 4.89 -4.05
C TYR A 439 10.28 5.08 -5.27
N ALA A 440 10.10 4.27 -6.31
CA ALA A 440 10.88 4.36 -7.53
C ALA A 440 10.76 5.74 -8.19
N GLN A 441 9.55 6.26 -8.35
CA GLN A 441 9.31 7.59 -8.89
C GLN A 441 10.01 8.67 -8.06
N ARG A 442 9.94 8.58 -6.73
CA ARG A 442 10.62 9.52 -5.84
C ARG A 442 12.14 9.47 -6.00
N TYR A 443 12.69 8.30 -6.33
CA TYR A 443 14.12 8.07 -6.57
C TYR A 443 14.50 8.16 -8.07
N ALA A 444 13.65 8.76 -8.91
CA ALA A 444 13.89 8.94 -10.34
C ALA A 444 14.13 7.62 -11.11
N SER A 445 13.59 6.51 -10.64
CA SER A 445 13.49 5.24 -11.33
C SER A 445 12.06 5.13 -11.90
N LEU A 446 11.93 5.18 -13.24
CA LEU A 446 10.62 5.24 -13.87
C LEU A 446 9.95 3.85 -13.88
N PRO A 447 8.75 3.69 -13.31
CA PRO A 447 8.08 2.40 -13.31
C PRO A 447 7.61 1.99 -14.71
N ILE A 448 7.77 0.70 -15.03
CA ILE A 448 7.17 0.02 -16.18
C ILE A 448 6.19 -0.99 -15.59
N ALA A 449 4.90 -0.71 -15.66
CA ALA A 449 3.91 -1.41 -14.87
C ALA A 449 2.66 -1.78 -15.67
N ARG A 450 1.95 -2.84 -15.22
CA ARG A 450 0.61 -3.11 -15.73
C ARG A 450 -0.37 -2.06 -15.23
N ARG A 451 -1.32 -1.68 -16.08
CA ARG A 451 -2.41 -0.76 -15.75
C ARG A 451 -3.47 -1.48 -14.90
N THR A 452 -3.22 -1.57 -13.58
CA THR A 452 -4.11 -2.20 -12.61
C THR A 452 -3.99 -1.52 -11.25
N GLY A 453 -5.06 -1.46 -10.50
CA GLY A 453 -5.14 -0.94 -9.13
C GLY A 453 -4.38 0.36 -8.93
N GLY A 454 -3.60 0.44 -7.85
CA GLY A 454 -2.83 1.64 -7.54
C GLY A 454 -1.71 1.97 -8.51
N LEU A 455 -1.26 1.04 -9.36
CA LEU A 455 -0.31 1.35 -10.43
C LEU A 455 -0.94 2.28 -11.47
N ALA A 456 -2.20 2.03 -11.83
CA ALA A 456 -2.95 2.88 -12.74
C ALA A 456 -3.26 4.27 -12.15
N ASP A 457 -3.36 4.37 -10.81
CA ASP A 457 -3.69 5.63 -10.13
C ASP A 457 -2.46 6.48 -9.81
N SER A 458 -1.25 5.87 -9.79
CA SER A 458 0.00 6.54 -9.39
C SER A 458 1.03 6.71 -10.51
N ILE A 459 0.79 6.16 -11.69
CA ILE A 459 1.68 6.27 -12.84
C ILE A 459 0.94 6.95 -14.00
N GLU A 460 1.51 8.04 -14.49
CA GLU A 460 1.02 8.73 -15.67
C GLU A 460 1.82 8.27 -16.89
N ASP A 461 1.14 7.51 -17.80
CA ASP A 461 1.80 6.83 -18.92
C ASP A 461 2.51 7.80 -19.87
N GLY A 462 3.81 7.55 -20.12
CA GLY A 462 4.67 8.39 -20.94
C GLY A 462 5.12 9.70 -20.26
N ILE A 463 4.76 9.92 -18.98
CA ILE A 463 5.06 11.14 -18.22
C ILE A 463 5.87 10.83 -16.96
N THR A 464 5.38 9.94 -16.10
CA THR A 464 6.07 9.52 -14.86
C THR A 464 6.48 8.06 -14.88
N GLY A 465 6.16 7.32 -15.94
CA GLY A 465 6.48 5.91 -16.14
C GLY A 465 5.83 5.38 -17.41
N PHE A 466 5.74 4.07 -17.53
CA PHE A 466 5.16 3.38 -18.69
C PHE A 466 4.13 2.36 -18.23
N LEU A 467 2.94 2.41 -18.81
CA LEU A 467 1.87 1.45 -18.54
C LEU A 467 1.62 0.54 -19.75
N PHE A 468 1.29 -0.72 -19.48
CA PHE A 468 0.79 -1.69 -20.45
C PHE A 468 -0.50 -2.35 -19.92
N ASP A 469 -1.37 -2.83 -20.80
CA ASP A 469 -2.72 -3.24 -20.40
C ASP A 469 -2.85 -4.76 -20.19
N ALA A 470 -2.48 -5.58 -21.20
CA ALA A 470 -2.63 -7.02 -21.10
C ALA A 470 -1.51 -7.67 -20.28
N PRO A 471 -1.85 -8.62 -19.36
CA PRO A 471 -0.84 -9.30 -18.52
C PRO A 471 -0.09 -10.40 -19.32
N ASP A 472 0.51 -10.02 -20.44
CA ASP A 472 1.27 -10.89 -21.33
C ASP A 472 2.65 -10.31 -21.70
N ALA A 473 3.54 -11.19 -22.16
CA ALA A 473 4.90 -10.82 -22.53
C ALA A 473 4.96 -9.86 -23.73
N ALA A 474 3.98 -9.86 -24.64
CA ALA A 474 4.01 -9.01 -25.82
C ALA A 474 3.74 -7.56 -25.46
N SER A 475 2.66 -7.29 -24.71
CA SER A 475 2.31 -5.96 -24.20
C SER A 475 3.39 -5.40 -23.28
N TYR A 476 3.94 -6.25 -22.41
CA TYR A 476 5.03 -5.85 -21.50
C TYR A 476 6.32 -5.50 -22.25
N ARG A 477 6.70 -6.30 -23.26
CA ARG A 477 7.87 -6.03 -24.12
C ARG A 477 7.75 -4.69 -24.82
N GLN A 478 6.58 -4.32 -25.32
CA GLN A 478 6.34 -3.01 -25.94
C GLN A 478 6.63 -1.86 -24.96
N ALA A 479 6.18 -1.98 -23.69
CA ALA A 479 6.45 -0.97 -22.67
C ALA A 479 7.95 -0.88 -22.34
N VAL A 480 8.66 -2.02 -22.27
CA VAL A 480 10.13 -2.07 -22.10
C VAL A 480 10.85 -1.41 -23.28
N GLN A 481 10.41 -1.66 -24.51
CA GLN A 481 10.99 -1.02 -25.71
C GLN A 481 10.78 0.49 -25.72
N ARG A 482 9.62 0.99 -25.27
CA ARG A 482 9.38 2.43 -25.08
C ARG A 482 10.36 3.03 -24.07
N ALA A 483 10.61 2.35 -22.96
CA ALA A 483 11.56 2.79 -21.94
C ALA A 483 13.00 2.81 -22.48
N LEU A 484 13.42 1.78 -23.20
CA LEU A 484 14.72 1.73 -23.88
C LEU A 484 14.88 2.89 -24.88
N ALA A 485 13.84 3.17 -25.67
CA ALA A 485 13.86 4.29 -26.61
C ALA A 485 14.03 5.63 -25.87
N VAL A 486 13.30 5.85 -24.78
CA VAL A 486 13.41 7.07 -23.96
C VAL A 486 14.80 7.22 -23.33
N HIS A 487 15.47 6.12 -22.96
CA HIS A 487 16.82 6.17 -22.39
C HIS A 487 17.83 6.76 -23.37
N HIS A 488 17.65 6.57 -24.68
CA HIS A 488 18.50 7.18 -25.72
C HIS A 488 18.25 8.68 -25.94
N HIS A 489 17.28 9.27 -25.20
CA HIS A 489 16.95 10.69 -25.26
C HIS A 489 17.11 11.34 -23.87
N PRO A 490 18.32 11.76 -23.46
CA PRO A 490 18.62 12.21 -22.09
C PRO A 490 17.73 13.37 -21.60
N GLU A 491 17.38 14.30 -22.47
CA GLU A 491 16.51 15.42 -22.13
C GLU A 491 15.07 14.96 -21.77
N LEU A 492 14.53 14.02 -22.56
CA LEU A 492 13.21 13.44 -22.32
C LEU A 492 13.21 12.61 -21.03
N LEU A 493 14.21 11.74 -20.85
CA LEU A 493 14.39 10.95 -19.64
C LEU A 493 14.52 11.85 -18.41
N GLY A 494 15.32 12.91 -18.49
CA GLY A 494 15.47 13.90 -17.42
C GLY A 494 14.15 14.60 -17.07
N ALA A 495 13.39 15.00 -18.07
CA ALA A 495 12.07 15.64 -17.86
C ALA A 495 11.07 14.68 -17.19
N MET A 496 11.01 13.40 -17.62
CA MET A 496 10.17 12.37 -16.99
C MET A 496 10.58 12.13 -15.54
N ARG A 497 11.87 11.99 -15.25
CA ARG A 497 12.42 11.82 -13.89
C ARG A 497 12.04 12.99 -12.97
N CYS A 498 12.19 14.22 -13.42
CA CYS A 498 11.81 15.39 -12.65
C CYS A 498 10.32 15.41 -12.30
N ARG A 499 9.45 15.03 -13.25
CA ARG A 499 8.00 14.92 -13.01
C ARG A 499 7.67 13.79 -12.03
N ALA A 500 8.29 12.63 -12.18
CA ALA A 500 8.13 11.50 -11.27
C ALA A 500 8.54 11.86 -9.84
N MET A 501 9.70 12.52 -9.64
CA MET A 501 10.15 12.98 -8.33
C MET A 501 9.23 14.04 -7.70
N ALA A 502 8.56 14.84 -8.52
CA ALA A 502 7.65 15.88 -8.06
C ALA A 502 6.25 15.35 -7.69
N ALA A 503 5.95 14.08 -7.98
CA ALA A 503 4.66 13.49 -7.63
C ALA A 503 4.44 13.47 -6.11
N GLY A 504 3.27 13.95 -5.68
CA GLY A 504 2.95 14.22 -4.27
C GLY A 504 2.46 13.00 -3.50
N PHE A 505 3.25 11.92 -3.42
CA PHE A 505 2.85 10.66 -2.77
C PHE A 505 2.96 10.65 -1.25
N PHE A 506 3.51 11.68 -0.60
CA PHE A 506 3.67 11.67 0.85
C PHE A 506 2.33 11.68 1.59
N TRP A 507 2.29 10.99 2.75
CA TRP A 507 1.10 10.90 3.59
C TRP A 507 0.49 12.26 3.96
N ARG A 508 1.29 13.33 4.10
CA ARG A 508 0.77 14.69 4.35
C ARG A 508 -0.25 15.16 3.30
N HIS A 509 -0.22 14.61 2.09
CA HIS A 509 -1.19 14.87 1.02
C HIS A 509 -2.25 13.77 0.92
N ALA A 510 -1.85 12.50 1.15
CA ALA A 510 -2.73 11.34 1.04
C ALA A 510 -3.78 11.25 2.16
N ILE A 511 -3.62 11.97 3.28
CA ILE A 511 -4.59 11.96 4.39
C ILE A 511 -5.88 12.73 4.12
N GLU A 512 -5.91 13.66 3.17
CA GLU A 512 -7.07 14.53 2.93
C GLU A 512 -8.39 13.75 2.71
N PRO A 513 -8.43 12.70 1.87
CA PRO A 513 -9.66 11.91 1.70
C PRO A 513 -10.07 11.14 2.97
N TYR A 514 -9.11 10.69 3.77
CA TYR A 514 -9.38 10.02 5.05
C TYR A 514 -10.01 11.00 6.05
N ASP A 515 -9.44 12.19 6.19
CA ASP A 515 -9.96 13.24 7.06
C ASP A 515 -11.39 13.65 6.66
N ALA A 516 -11.63 13.85 5.37
CA ALA A 516 -12.95 14.16 4.84
C ALA A 516 -13.99 13.06 5.16
N LEU A 517 -13.62 11.79 4.99
CA LEU A 517 -14.48 10.66 5.31
C LEU A 517 -14.80 10.60 6.82
N TYR A 518 -13.81 10.81 7.68
CA TYR A 518 -14.02 10.81 9.13
C TYR A 518 -14.93 11.96 9.55
N GLN A 519 -14.73 13.15 8.99
CA GLN A 519 -15.59 14.31 9.27
C GLN A 519 -17.04 14.05 8.84
N GLN A 520 -17.26 13.46 7.67
CA GLN A 520 -18.58 13.06 7.19
C GLN A 520 -19.27 12.11 8.19
N LEU A 521 -18.63 10.99 8.53
CA LEU A 521 -19.21 9.98 9.44
C LEU A 521 -19.48 10.53 10.84
N LEU A 522 -18.66 11.45 11.33
CA LEU A 522 -18.82 12.09 12.63
C LEU A 522 -19.82 13.26 12.58
N GLY A 523 -19.98 13.91 11.42
CA GLY A 523 -20.96 14.97 11.16
C GLY A 523 -22.39 14.45 11.09
N GLU A 524 -22.63 13.39 10.34
CA GLU A 524 -23.92 12.70 10.25
C GLU A 524 -24.47 12.29 11.64
N ARG A 525 -23.58 11.91 12.56
CA ARG A 525 -23.94 11.58 13.94
C ARG A 525 -24.41 12.78 14.76
N ARG A 526 -23.93 14.00 14.47
CA ARG A 526 -24.39 15.23 15.15
C ARG A 526 -25.81 15.58 14.76
N GLU A 527 -26.18 15.43 13.49
CA GLU A 527 -27.54 15.71 13.02
C GLU A 527 -28.57 14.75 13.62
N VAL A 528 -28.26 13.46 13.71
CA VAL A 528 -29.14 12.47 14.35
C VAL A 528 -29.32 12.73 15.88
N ARG A 529 -28.28 13.21 16.58
CA ARG A 529 -28.37 13.56 18.00
C ARG A 529 -29.19 14.83 18.29
N LEU A 530 -29.30 15.72 17.30
CA LEU A 530 -30.12 16.94 17.44
C LEU A 530 -31.60 16.70 17.14
N LEU A 531 -31.96 15.53 16.58
CA LEU A 531 -33.33 15.13 16.25
C LEU A 531 -33.97 14.19 17.28
N ILE A 532 -33.27 13.80 18.36
CA ILE A 532 -33.73 13.03 19.49
C ILE A 532 -33.70 13.91 20.77
#